data_f51436719adf8c473d3ca6f231cee980
#
_entry.id   f51436719adf8c473d3ca6f231cee980
#
_cell.length_a   1.000
_cell.length_b   1.000
_cell.length_c   1.000
_cell.angle_alpha   90.00
_cell.angle_beta   90.00
_cell.angle_gamma   90.00
#
_symmetry.space_group_name_H-M   'P 1'
#
loop_
_entity.id
_entity.type
_entity.pdbx_description
1 polymer ?
#
loop_
_entity_poly.entity_id
_entity_poly.type
_entity_poly.pdbx_seq_one_letter_code
_entity_poly.pdbx_strand_id
1 'polypeptide(L)'
;LLIETMIAAAAKAGDCHESFCCHRASCQVERRTATLTHTTPEITMTRMANDIDLDFGGLKAIFLNCTLKPSPALSHTEGLIRIARAIMEKHGVQTELMRPVEYDLAPGVYPDMTEHGAAHDDWPALLKKVMAADIMVIGTPIWLGDKSSVCTRVIERLYAASGLLNEAGQYAYYGRVGGCLVTGNEDGAKHCAMNILYSLQHLGYVIPPQADACWLGEAGPGPSYLDQGSGGPENDFTNRNTTFMSWNLMHLARMLKAQGGIPAYGNQRRAWDAGSRFDFENPEYR
;
A
#
# COMPACT_ATOMS: atom_id res chain seq x y z
N LEU A 1 22.71 2.97 -15.48
CA LEU A 1 23.35 3.14 -16.83
C LEU A 1 22.41 3.70 -17.90
N LEU A 2 21.09 3.46 -17.83
CA LEU A 2 20.13 3.97 -18.84
C LEU A 2 19.59 5.38 -18.51
N ILE A 3 19.66 5.81 -17.25
CA ILE A 3 19.19 7.15 -16.82
C ILE A 3 20.28 8.20 -16.99
N GLU A 4 21.54 7.85 -16.86
CA GLU A 4 22.66 8.79 -17.09
C GLU A 4 22.86 9.11 -18.59
N THR A 5 22.45 8.22 -19.49
CA THR A 5 22.57 8.44 -20.94
C THR A 5 21.50 9.41 -21.47
N MET A 6 20.40 9.60 -20.78
CA MET A 6 19.32 10.53 -21.19
C MET A 6 19.60 11.98 -20.77
N ILE A 7 20.39 12.21 -19.74
CA ILE A 7 20.74 13.57 -19.30
C ILE A 7 21.87 14.17 -20.16
N ALA A 8 22.75 13.33 -20.73
CA ALA A 8 23.82 13.78 -21.60
C ALA A 8 23.38 14.16 -23.02
N ALA A 9 22.17 13.76 -23.45
CA ALA A 9 21.66 14.08 -24.78
C ALA A 9 20.94 15.44 -24.87
N ALA A 10 20.56 16.03 -23.75
CA ALA A 10 19.90 17.34 -23.72
C ALA A 10 20.87 18.55 -23.70
N ALA A 11 22.16 18.34 -23.53
CA ALA A 11 23.16 19.40 -23.41
C ALA A 11 23.94 19.66 -24.71
N LYS A 12 23.62 19.02 -25.83
CA LYS A 12 24.35 19.14 -27.12
C LYS A 12 23.54 19.70 -28.30
N ALA A 13 22.42 20.33 -28.06
CA ALA A 13 21.62 20.98 -29.11
C ALA A 13 21.62 22.51 -28.94
N GLY A 14 22.78 23.11 -28.93
CA GLY A 14 22.94 24.55 -28.89
C GLY A 14 24.14 25.00 -29.71
N ASP A 15 24.10 24.79 -31.00
CA ASP A 15 24.92 25.51 -31.99
C ASP A 15 24.29 25.24 -33.36
N CYS A 16 23.61 26.23 -33.89
CA CYS A 16 23.41 26.33 -35.31
C CYS A 16 23.47 27.79 -35.76
N HIS A 17 24.41 28.00 -36.63
CA HIS A 17 24.89 29.21 -37.25
C HIS A 17 23.83 30.16 -37.83
N GLU A 18 24.14 31.44 -37.69
CA GLU A 18 23.67 32.58 -38.50
C GLU A 18 23.86 32.35 -40.02
N SER A 19 22.89 32.71 -40.78
CA SER A 19 23.00 33.50 -42.03
C SER A 19 21.63 33.62 -42.69
N PHE A 20 21.07 34.79 -42.80
CA PHE A 20 20.66 35.45 -44.02
C PHE A 20 19.99 36.82 -43.76
N CYS A 21 20.66 37.79 -44.26
CA CYS A 21 20.39 39.12 -44.78
C CYS A 21 19.02 39.80 -44.60
N CYS A 22 19.10 41.00 -44.00
CA CYS A 22 18.65 42.32 -44.47
C CYS A 22 17.17 42.56 -44.82
N HIS A 23 16.52 43.45 -44.05
CA HIS A 23 16.07 44.76 -44.53
C HIS A 23 15.64 45.67 -43.33
N ARG A 24 16.07 46.91 -43.41
CA ARG A 24 15.80 47.99 -42.45
C ARG A 24 14.34 48.36 -42.37
N ALA A 25 13.78 48.46 -41.16
CA ALA A 25 12.76 49.43 -40.84
C ALA A 25 12.98 49.84 -39.34
N SER A 26 13.34 51.09 -39.17
CA SER A 26 13.49 51.77 -37.89
C SER A 26 12.15 51.85 -37.16
N CYS A 27 12.03 51.17 -36.02
CA CYS A 27 10.96 51.44 -35.06
C CYS A 27 11.58 51.72 -33.71
N GLN A 28 11.55 53.00 -33.30
CA GLN A 28 11.91 53.41 -31.95
C GLN A 28 10.86 52.89 -31.01
N VAL A 29 11.23 51.94 -30.17
CA VAL A 29 10.40 51.50 -29.03
C VAL A 29 11.02 52.09 -27.77
N GLU A 30 10.35 53.08 -27.19
CA GLU A 30 10.62 53.60 -25.85
C GLU A 30 10.61 52.43 -24.85
N ARG A 31 11.78 52.22 -24.24
CA ARG A 31 11.88 51.31 -23.07
C ARG A 31 11.30 52.00 -21.85
N ARG A 32 10.05 51.71 -21.56
CA ARG A 32 9.49 51.92 -20.23
C ARG A 32 9.98 50.77 -19.35
N THR A 33 10.93 51.02 -18.50
CA THR A 33 11.33 50.16 -17.40
C THR A 33 10.22 50.15 -16.35
N ALA A 34 9.29 49.23 -16.49
CA ALA A 34 8.38 48.91 -15.38
C ALA A 34 9.11 47.96 -14.43
N THR A 35 9.52 48.48 -13.27
CA THR A 35 10.01 47.66 -12.16
C THR A 35 8.82 46.85 -11.61
N LEU A 36 8.69 45.64 -12.09
CA LEU A 36 7.79 44.67 -11.48
C LEU A 36 8.42 44.20 -10.16
N THR A 37 7.99 44.80 -9.07
CA THR A 37 8.23 44.22 -7.75
C THR A 37 7.40 42.94 -7.64
N HIS A 38 8.09 41.82 -7.89
CA HIS A 38 7.55 40.50 -7.55
C HIS A 38 7.46 40.38 -6.02
N THR A 39 6.35 40.81 -5.43
CA THR A 39 5.93 40.31 -4.13
C THR A 39 5.39 38.90 -4.36
N THR A 40 6.23 37.90 -4.21
CA THR A 40 5.80 36.52 -3.97
C THR A 40 4.91 36.57 -2.71
N PRO A 41 3.66 36.14 -2.77
CA PRO A 41 2.92 35.94 -1.52
C PRO A 41 3.65 34.84 -0.76
N GLU A 42 4.27 35.18 0.36
CA GLU A 42 4.59 34.20 1.39
C GLU A 42 3.26 33.56 1.79
N ILE A 43 2.92 32.45 1.16
CA ILE A 43 1.87 31.57 1.62
C ILE A 43 2.39 31.05 2.96
N THR A 44 1.91 31.67 4.01
CA THR A 44 2.18 31.25 5.38
C THR A 44 1.61 29.84 5.55
N MET A 45 2.44 28.83 5.32
CA MET A 45 2.12 27.40 5.53
C MET A 45 1.74 27.08 6.99
N THR A 46 1.82 28.06 7.88
CA THR A 46 1.59 27.91 9.31
C THR A 46 0.12 27.86 9.71
N ARG A 47 -0.82 28.07 8.81
CA ARG A 47 -2.25 28.16 9.16
C ARG A 47 -3.10 26.94 8.80
N MET A 48 -2.55 25.95 8.07
CA MET A 48 -3.30 24.73 7.71
C MET A 48 -3.02 23.51 8.62
N ALA A 49 -2.05 23.59 9.53
CA ALA A 49 -1.71 22.46 10.41
C ALA A 49 -2.54 22.38 11.71
N ASN A 50 -3.29 23.43 12.07
CA ASN A 50 -3.89 23.52 13.39
C ASN A 50 -5.35 23.03 13.50
N ASP A 51 -5.99 22.61 12.38
CA ASP A 51 -7.39 22.15 12.40
C ASP A 51 -7.58 20.74 11.79
N ILE A 52 -6.49 20.01 11.52
CA ILE A 52 -6.63 18.63 11.04
C ILE A 52 -6.84 17.73 12.26
N ASP A 53 -8.03 17.15 12.34
CA ASP A 53 -8.32 16.09 13.29
C ASP A 53 -7.42 14.87 12.99
N LEU A 54 -6.47 14.62 13.86
CA LEU A 54 -5.52 13.50 13.78
C LEU A 54 -5.90 12.36 14.72
N ASP A 55 -7.11 12.37 15.26
CA ASP A 55 -7.64 11.24 16.01
C ASP A 55 -8.25 10.21 15.06
N PHE A 56 -7.66 9.02 15.07
CA PHE A 56 -8.14 7.84 14.36
C PHE A 56 -8.70 6.79 15.33
N GLY A 57 -9.09 7.21 16.53
CA GLY A 57 -9.80 6.40 17.50
C GLY A 57 -11.02 5.74 16.86
N GLY A 58 -11.25 4.48 17.14
CA GLY A 58 -12.30 3.69 16.50
C GLY A 58 -11.88 2.95 15.23
N LEU A 59 -10.69 3.21 14.64
CA LEU A 59 -10.10 2.33 13.63
C LEU A 59 -9.39 1.14 14.28
N LYS A 60 -9.43 0.02 13.56
CA LYS A 60 -8.71 -1.20 13.91
C LYS A 60 -7.79 -1.61 12.77
N ALA A 61 -6.55 -1.95 13.10
CA ALA A 61 -5.59 -2.46 12.14
C ALA A 61 -5.06 -3.83 12.55
N ILE A 62 -5.03 -4.76 11.59
CA ILE A 62 -4.39 -6.06 11.75
C ILE A 62 -3.11 -6.12 10.94
N PHE A 63 -2.04 -6.57 11.56
CA PHE A 63 -0.74 -6.79 10.94
C PHE A 63 -0.46 -8.29 10.92
N LEU A 64 -0.25 -8.84 9.73
CA LEU A 64 0.11 -10.24 9.54
C LEU A 64 1.59 -10.34 9.22
N ASN A 65 2.41 -10.73 10.21
CA ASN A 65 3.84 -10.94 10.03
C ASN A 65 4.09 -12.34 9.47
N CYS A 66 4.23 -12.42 8.15
CA CYS A 66 4.45 -13.67 7.41
C CYS A 66 5.91 -14.15 7.45
N THR A 67 6.59 -13.94 8.57
CA THR A 67 7.90 -14.58 8.85
C THR A 67 7.75 -16.09 8.92
N LEU A 68 8.84 -16.82 8.60
CA LEU A 68 8.90 -18.29 8.78
C LEU A 68 9.25 -18.68 10.23
N LYS A 69 9.45 -17.72 11.11
CA LYS A 69 9.93 -17.95 12.48
C LYS A 69 8.79 -17.73 13.50
N PRO A 70 8.45 -18.72 14.32
CA PRO A 70 7.52 -18.52 15.42
C PRO A 70 8.12 -17.63 16.50
N SER A 71 7.28 -17.08 17.37
CA SER A 71 7.72 -16.35 18.57
C SER A 71 8.46 -17.30 19.53
N PRO A 72 9.46 -16.83 20.25
CA PRO A 72 9.98 -15.45 20.34
C PRO A 72 11.13 -15.14 19.38
N ALA A 73 11.34 -15.96 18.34
CA ALA A 73 12.43 -15.75 17.40
C ALA A 73 12.38 -14.38 16.74
N LEU A 74 13.56 -13.74 16.58
CA LEU A 74 13.69 -12.41 15.99
C LEU A 74 13.19 -12.42 14.55
N SER A 75 12.27 -11.51 14.25
CA SER A 75 11.78 -11.24 12.89
C SER A 75 12.16 -9.81 12.47
N HIS A 76 12.95 -9.69 11.42
CA HIS A 76 13.32 -8.39 10.84
C HIS A 76 12.11 -7.69 10.23
N THR A 77 11.20 -8.43 9.61
CA THR A 77 9.92 -7.93 9.10
C THR A 77 9.06 -7.35 10.23
N GLU A 78 9.06 -7.96 11.42
CA GLU A 78 8.36 -7.43 12.57
C GLU A 78 8.97 -6.10 13.03
N GLY A 79 10.29 -5.93 12.92
CA GLY A 79 10.95 -4.65 13.23
C GLY A 79 10.35 -3.51 12.42
N LEU A 80 10.16 -3.70 11.12
CA LEU A 80 9.52 -2.71 10.24
C LEU A 80 8.02 -2.54 10.54
N ILE A 81 7.30 -3.64 10.82
CA ILE A 81 5.90 -3.60 11.25
C ILE A 81 5.72 -2.75 12.51
N ARG A 82 6.61 -2.87 13.49
CA ARG A 82 6.53 -2.12 14.75
C ARG A 82 6.57 -0.61 14.54
N ILE A 83 7.29 -0.12 13.52
CA ILE A 83 7.31 1.31 13.18
C ILE A 83 5.93 1.75 12.69
N ALA A 84 5.33 1.02 11.73
CA ALA A 84 4.00 1.35 11.22
C ALA A 84 2.93 1.29 12.34
N ARG A 85 3.00 0.27 13.21
CA ARG A 85 2.11 0.15 14.38
C ARG A 85 2.25 1.33 15.33
N ALA A 86 3.48 1.69 15.69
CA ALA A 86 3.73 2.81 16.61
C ALA A 86 3.16 4.14 16.08
N ILE A 87 3.24 4.37 14.75
CA ILE A 87 2.61 5.53 14.11
C ILE A 87 1.10 5.47 14.28
N MET A 88 0.47 4.34 13.98
CA MET A 88 -0.98 4.17 14.05
C MET A 88 -1.49 4.25 15.49
N GLU A 89 -0.83 3.57 16.43
CA GLU A 89 -1.18 3.55 17.86
C GLU A 89 -1.09 4.95 18.49
N LYS A 90 -0.07 5.73 18.11
CA LYS A 90 0.10 7.12 18.55
C LYS A 90 -1.12 8.00 18.19
N HIS A 91 -1.84 7.64 17.15
CA HIS A 91 -3.01 8.36 16.65
C HIS A 91 -4.34 7.64 16.97
N GLY A 92 -4.36 6.76 17.95
CA GLY A 92 -5.57 6.15 18.49
C GLY A 92 -6.04 4.86 17.80
N VAL A 93 -5.37 4.38 16.75
CA VAL A 93 -5.74 3.14 16.09
C VAL A 93 -5.46 1.94 16.99
N GLN A 94 -6.43 1.05 17.15
CA GLN A 94 -6.24 -0.22 17.84
C GLN A 94 -5.53 -1.19 16.90
N THR A 95 -4.35 -1.68 17.29
CA THR A 95 -3.57 -2.60 16.45
C THR A 95 -3.48 -4.00 17.02
N GLU A 96 -3.54 -5.01 16.15
CA GLU A 96 -3.22 -6.40 16.49
C GLU A 96 -2.10 -6.89 15.57
N LEU A 97 -1.12 -7.61 16.13
CA LEU A 97 -0.04 -8.25 15.38
C LEU A 97 -0.15 -9.76 15.54
N MET A 98 -0.10 -10.47 14.43
CA MET A 98 -0.15 -11.93 14.38
C MET A 98 0.97 -12.48 13.52
N ARG A 99 1.50 -13.63 13.91
CA ARG A 99 2.40 -14.45 13.08
C ARG A 99 1.65 -15.67 12.58
N PRO A 100 1.21 -15.71 11.31
CA PRO A 100 0.44 -16.82 10.78
C PRO A 100 1.14 -18.19 10.88
N VAL A 101 2.47 -18.21 10.97
CA VAL A 101 3.27 -19.43 11.18
C VAL A 101 2.98 -20.14 12.51
N GLU A 102 2.37 -19.44 13.47
CA GLU A 102 2.00 -19.98 14.80
C GLU A 102 0.63 -20.68 14.80
N TYR A 103 -0.07 -20.68 13.66
CA TYR A 103 -1.40 -21.24 13.48
C TYR A 103 -1.34 -22.41 12.51
N ASP A 104 -2.13 -23.44 12.77
CA ASP A 104 -2.31 -24.53 11.82
C ASP A 104 -3.30 -24.09 10.72
N LEU A 105 -2.76 -23.43 9.70
CA LEU A 105 -3.54 -22.97 8.55
C LEU A 105 -3.54 -24.06 7.47
N ALA A 106 -4.62 -24.82 7.41
CA ALA A 106 -4.76 -25.87 6.41
C ALA A 106 -4.66 -25.27 4.98
N PRO A 107 -3.96 -25.94 4.04
CA PRO A 107 -3.97 -25.53 2.63
C PRO A 107 -5.36 -25.69 2.05
N GLY A 108 -5.79 -24.71 1.23
CA GLY A 108 -7.05 -24.80 0.54
C GLY A 108 -7.74 -23.46 0.33
N VAL A 109 -8.86 -23.50 -0.39
CA VAL A 109 -9.60 -22.34 -0.87
C VAL A 109 -11.05 -22.26 -0.36
N TYR A 110 -11.35 -22.99 0.71
CA TYR A 110 -12.64 -22.86 1.38
C TYR A 110 -12.49 -22.14 2.73
N PRO A 111 -13.54 -21.47 3.22
CA PRO A 111 -13.47 -20.73 4.50
C PRO A 111 -13.08 -21.59 5.69
N ASP A 112 -13.54 -22.84 5.73
CA ASP A 112 -13.19 -23.85 6.73
C ASP A 112 -12.76 -25.14 6.03
N MET A 113 -11.49 -25.48 6.11
CA MET A 113 -10.94 -26.67 5.46
C MET A 113 -11.25 -27.96 6.23
N THR A 114 -11.73 -27.89 7.47
CA THR A 114 -12.17 -29.10 8.19
C THR A 114 -13.39 -29.74 7.55
N GLU A 115 -14.24 -28.93 6.91
CA GLU A 115 -15.37 -29.42 6.10
C GLU A 115 -14.92 -30.05 4.77
N HIS A 116 -13.64 -29.92 4.43
CA HIS A 116 -13.03 -30.41 3.18
C HIS A 116 -11.83 -31.35 3.40
N GLY A 117 -11.83 -32.04 4.55
CA GLY A 117 -10.92 -33.15 4.83
C GLY A 117 -9.64 -32.78 5.59
N ALA A 118 -9.45 -31.52 5.99
CA ALA A 118 -8.39 -31.18 6.93
C ALA A 118 -8.77 -31.62 8.35
N ALA A 119 -7.79 -32.15 9.11
CA ALA A 119 -8.02 -32.56 10.48
C ALA A 119 -8.22 -31.37 11.43
N HIS A 120 -7.58 -30.23 11.10
CA HIS A 120 -7.62 -28.98 11.86
C HIS A 120 -7.46 -27.79 10.93
N ASP A 121 -8.02 -26.63 11.27
CA ASP A 121 -7.83 -25.37 10.55
C ASP A 121 -8.11 -24.18 11.48
N ASP A 122 -7.08 -23.41 11.81
CA ASP A 122 -7.22 -22.20 12.64
C ASP A 122 -7.71 -20.98 11.82
N TRP A 123 -7.79 -21.11 10.49
CA TRP A 123 -8.15 -19.98 9.63
C TRP A 123 -9.51 -19.35 9.95
N PRO A 124 -10.59 -20.10 10.25
CA PRO A 124 -11.87 -19.49 10.58
C PRO A 124 -11.80 -18.49 11.75
N ALA A 125 -10.98 -18.78 12.76
CA ALA A 125 -10.76 -17.89 13.88
C ALA A 125 -9.94 -16.66 13.49
N LEU A 126 -8.91 -16.86 12.67
CA LEU A 126 -8.06 -15.79 12.14
C LEU A 126 -8.85 -14.86 11.21
N LEU A 127 -9.68 -15.41 10.33
CA LEU A 127 -10.52 -14.66 9.42
C LEU A 127 -11.47 -13.72 10.17
N LYS A 128 -12.06 -14.14 11.30
CA LYS A 128 -12.89 -13.25 12.12
C LYS A 128 -12.15 -12.00 12.58
N LYS A 129 -10.87 -12.11 12.92
CA LYS A 129 -10.02 -10.96 13.31
C LYS A 129 -9.72 -10.08 12.10
N VAL A 130 -9.39 -10.67 10.95
CA VAL A 130 -9.20 -9.96 9.68
C VAL A 130 -10.45 -9.17 9.31
N MET A 131 -11.62 -9.81 9.39
CA MET A 131 -12.91 -9.18 9.06
C MET A 131 -13.34 -8.09 10.05
N ALA A 132 -12.80 -8.07 11.26
CA ALA A 132 -13.07 -7.03 12.25
C ALA A 132 -12.18 -5.79 12.09
N ALA A 133 -11.13 -5.85 11.25
CA ALA A 133 -10.19 -4.77 11.04
C ALA A 133 -10.61 -3.87 9.86
N ASP A 134 -10.38 -2.56 10.00
CA ASP A 134 -10.55 -1.56 8.95
C ASP A 134 -9.32 -1.50 8.03
N ILE A 135 -8.16 -1.84 8.58
CA ILE A 135 -6.85 -1.79 7.92
C ILE A 135 -6.19 -3.15 8.02
N MET A 136 -5.66 -3.67 6.93
CA MET A 136 -4.79 -4.85 6.93
C MET A 136 -3.43 -4.52 6.34
N VAL A 137 -2.36 -4.89 7.05
CA VAL A 137 -0.99 -4.78 6.56
C VAL A 137 -0.34 -6.16 6.58
N ILE A 138 0.09 -6.63 5.42
CA ILE A 138 0.84 -7.88 5.30
C ILE A 138 2.33 -7.57 5.27
N GLY A 139 3.06 -8.09 6.27
CA GLY A 139 4.52 -8.03 6.29
C GLY A 139 5.13 -9.35 5.85
N THR A 140 6.11 -9.32 4.95
CA THR A 140 6.79 -10.53 4.46
C THR A 140 8.29 -10.33 4.33
N PRO A 141 9.11 -11.34 4.67
CA PRO A 141 10.47 -11.40 4.19
C PRO A 141 10.50 -11.80 2.70
N ILE A 142 11.60 -11.47 2.02
CA ILE A 142 11.89 -11.95 0.65
C ILE A 142 12.61 -13.28 0.74
N TRP A 143 12.19 -14.24 -0.09
CA TRP A 143 12.86 -15.50 -0.31
C TRP A 143 12.91 -15.80 -1.81
N LEU A 144 14.13 -15.88 -2.38
CA LEU A 144 14.36 -16.10 -3.81
C LEU A 144 13.58 -15.13 -4.71
N GLY A 145 13.59 -13.86 -4.34
CA GLY A 145 12.92 -12.80 -5.09
C GLY A 145 11.42 -12.71 -4.90
N ASP A 146 10.80 -13.57 -4.07
CA ASP A 146 9.35 -13.60 -3.84
C ASP A 146 9.02 -13.55 -2.34
N LYS A 147 7.74 -13.32 -2.03
CA LYS A 147 7.20 -13.36 -0.66
C LYS A 147 7.34 -14.77 -0.05
N SER A 148 7.32 -14.85 1.27
CA SER A 148 7.38 -16.13 1.97
C SER A 148 6.21 -17.06 1.64
N SER A 149 6.41 -18.38 1.81
CA SER A 149 5.34 -19.37 1.70
C SER A 149 4.20 -19.13 2.69
N VAL A 150 4.50 -18.60 3.88
CA VAL A 150 3.49 -18.18 4.86
C VAL A 150 2.61 -17.05 4.30
N CYS A 151 3.21 -16.06 3.62
CA CYS A 151 2.46 -14.99 2.97
C CYS A 151 1.57 -15.54 1.83
N THR A 152 2.10 -16.44 1.03
CA THR A 152 1.35 -17.12 -0.04
C THR A 152 0.14 -17.88 0.55
N ARG A 153 0.36 -18.63 1.64
CA ARG A 153 -0.71 -19.33 2.35
C ARG A 153 -1.78 -18.37 2.87
N VAL A 154 -1.39 -17.24 3.47
CA VAL A 154 -2.32 -16.21 3.93
C VAL A 154 -3.18 -15.67 2.77
N ILE A 155 -2.57 -15.37 1.61
CA ILE A 155 -3.30 -14.87 0.44
C ILE A 155 -4.29 -15.93 -0.07
N GLU A 156 -3.90 -17.20 -0.15
CA GLU A 156 -4.80 -18.29 -0.53
C GLU A 156 -5.97 -18.42 0.44
N ARG A 157 -5.72 -18.28 1.73
CA ARG A 157 -6.78 -18.36 2.75
C ARG A 157 -7.67 -17.12 2.76
N LEU A 158 -7.16 -15.94 2.43
CA LEU A 158 -8.00 -14.75 2.19
C LEU A 158 -8.90 -14.95 0.98
N TYR A 159 -8.37 -15.54 -0.11
CA TYR A 159 -9.16 -15.86 -1.29
C TYR A 159 -10.31 -16.84 -0.99
N ALA A 160 -10.16 -17.74 -0.04
CA ALA A 160 -11.21 -18.66 0.39
C ALA A 160 -12.49 -17.95 0.83
N ALA A 161 -12.42 -16.70 1.29
CA ALA A 161 -13.58 -15.89 1.68
C ALA A 161 -14.03 -14.89 0.61
N SER A 162 -13.43 -14.92 -0.60
CA SER A 162 -13.73 -13.97 -1.68
C SER A 162 -15.17 -14.01 -2.19
N GLY A 163 -15.85 -15.13 -2.01
CA GLY A 163 -17.27 -15.29 -2.39
C GLY A 163 -18.26 -14.82 -1.32
N LEU A 164 -17.81 -14.49 -0.11
CA LEU A 164 -18.68 -14.01 0.94
C LEU A 164 -19.17 -12.58 0.63
N LEU A 165 -20.42 -12.30 1.01
CA LEU A 165 -21.02 -11.00 0.79
C LEU A 165 -21.31 -10.31 2.12
N ASN A 166 -21.18 -8.97 2.14
CA ASN A 166 -21.62 -8.13 3.23
C ASN A 166 -23.15 -7.93 3.20
N GLU A 167 -23.68 -7.21 4.16
CA GLU A 167 -25.13 -6.94 4.28
C GLU A 167 -25.67 -6.19 3.05
N ALA A 168 -24.87 -5.30 2.45
CA ALA A 168 -25.22 -4.56 1.25
C ALA A 168 -25.19 -5.41 -0.04
N GLY A 169 -24.77 -6.68 0.03
CA GLY A 169 -24.67 -7.58 -1.12
C GLY A 169 -23.41 -7.39 -1.98
N GLN A 170 -22.44 -6.65 -1.48
CA GLN A 170 -21.10 -6.50 -2.04
C GLN A 170 -20.17 -7.58 -1.50
N TYR A 171 -18.97 -7.75 -2.09
CA TYR A 171 -17.97 -8.67 -1.54
C TYR A 171 -17.53 -8.24 -0.13
N ALA A 172 -17.28 -9.21 0.73
CA ALA A 172 -17.14 -9.02 2.17
C ALA A 172 -15.97 -8.13 2.60
N TYR A 173 -14.93 -8.01 1.76
CA TYR A 173 -13.76 -7.16 2.06
C TYR A 173 -13.95 -5.68 1.68
N TYR A 174 -15.03 -5.32 0.97
CA TYR A 174 -15.29 -3.92 0.59
C TYR A 174 -15.34 -3.00 1.80
N GLY A 175 -14.79 -1.79 1.62
CA GLY A 175 -14.75 -0.78 2.68
C GLY A 175 -13.53 -0.88 3.60
N ARG A 176 -12.62 -1.84 3.37
CA ARG A 176 -11.35 -1.98 4.09
C ARG A 176 -10.18 -1.50 3.24
N VAL A 177 -9.08 -1.13 3.88
CA VAL A 177 -7.85 -0.71 3.21
C VAL A 177 -6.72 -1.70 3.44
N GLY A 178 -5.82 -1.81 2.45
CA GLY A 178 -4.72 -2.75 2.49
C GLY A 178 -3.37 -2.13 2.17
N GLY A 179 -2.32 -2.63 2.81
CA GLY A 179 -0.94 -2.25 2.56
C GLY A 179 0.03 -3.40 2.83
N CYS A 180 1.31 -3.21 2.50
CA CYS A 180 2.31 -4.22 2.78
C CYS A 180 3.67 -3.67 3.17
N LEU A 181 4.43 -4.49 3.91
CA LEU A 181 5.79 -4.22 4.36
C LEU A 181 6.70 -5.37 3.96
N VAL A 182 7.84 -5.06 3.35
CA VAL A 182 8.75 -6.07 2.82
C VAL A 182 10.17 -5.85 3.34
N THR A 183 10.83 -6.91 3.80
CA THR A 183 12.23 -6.85 4.22
C THR A 183 13.03 -7.98 3.57
N GLY A 184 14.26 -7.71 3.19
CA GLY A 184 15.15 -8.76 2.64
C GLY A 184 16.57 -8.28 2.40
N ASN A 185 17.41 -9.23 2.04
CA ASN A 185 18.82 -9.04 1.65
C ASN A 185 19.05 -9.51 0.21
N GLU A 186 18.03 -9.37 -0.63
CA GLU A 186 18.06 -9.72 -2.04
C GLU A 186 17.01 -8.95 -2.82
N ASP A 187 17.07 -8.99 -4.15
CA ASP A 187 16.07 -8.33 -5.00
C ASP A 187 14.67 -8.95 -4.84
N GLY A 188 13.64 -8.20 -5.21
CA GLY A 188 12.28 -8.71 -5.23
C GLY A 188 11.28 -7.92 -4.39
N ALA A 189 11.71 -6.83 -3.71
CA ALA A 189 10.80 -6.04 -2.86
C ALA A 189 9.56 -5.56 -3.62
N LYS A 190 9.73 -5.00 -4.81
CA LYS A 190 8.59 -4.52 -5.61
C LYS A 190 7.78 -5.65 -6.23
N HIS A 191 8.40 -6.78 -6.54
CA HIS A 191 7.68 -7.97 -6.96
C HIS A 191 6.76 -8.49 -5.84
N CYS A 192 7.27 -8.60 -4.62
CA CYS A 192 6.47 -8.98 -3.45
C CYS A 192 5.33 -7.98 -3.21
N ALA A 193 5.64 -6.68 -3.19
CA ALA A 193 4.65 -5.63 -2.94
C ALA A 193 3.54 -5.63 -3.99
N MET A 194 3.89 -5.68 -5.28
CA MET A 194 2.93 -5.71 -6.39
C MET A 194 2.00 -6.93 -6.29
N ASN A 195 2.55 -8.11 -5.98
CA ASN A 195 1.76 -9.32 -5.84
C ASN A 195 0.78 -9.24 -4.66
N ILE A 196 1.25 -8.76 -3.49
CA ILE A 196 0.41 -8.62 -2.30
C ILE A 196 -0.68 -7.57 -2.52
N LEU A 197 -0.32 -6.38 -3.00
CA LEU A 197 -1.27 -5.29 -3.22
C LEU A 197 -2.31 -5.63 -4.28
N TYR A 198 -1.91 -6.30 -5.37
CA TYR A 198 -2.85 -6.78 -6.37
C TYR A 198 -3.82 -7.81 -5.79
N SER A 199 -3.32 -8.76 -4.99
CA SER A 199 -4.16 -9.77 -4.33
C SER A 199 -5.19 -9.12 -3.41
N LEU A 200 -4.77 -8.15 -2.58
CA LEU A 200 -5.67 -7.42 -1.70
C LEU A 200 -6.73 -6.63 -2.48
N GLN A 201 -6.31 -5.91 -3.52
CA GLN A 201 -7.21 -5.15 -4.38
C GLN A 201 -8.24 -6.07 -5.07
N HIS A 202 -7.80 -7.21 -5.61
CA HIS A 202 -8.67 -8.18 -6.24
C HIS A 202 -9.72 -8.74 -5.27
N LEU A 203 -9.37 -8.92 -4.01
CA LEU A 203 -10.28 -9.36 -2.96
C LEU A 203 -11.31 -8.30 -2.54
N GLY A 204 -11.05 -7.02 -2.82
CA GLY A 204 -11.95 -5.92 -2.50
C GLY A 204 -11.42 -4.90 -1.50
N TYR A 205 -10.16 -5.01 -1.08
CA TYR A 205 -9.49 -3.96 -0.31
C TYR A 205 -9.21 -2.74 -1.19
N VAL A 206 -9.39 -1.55 -0.63
CA VAL A 206 -8.97 -0.32 -1.28
C VAL A 206 -7.48 -0.09 -0.99
N ILE A 207 -6.70 0.14 -2.03
CA ILE A 207 -5.26 0.35 -1.92
C ILE A 207 -4.97 1.85 -2.08
N PRO A 208 -4.50 2.55 -1.02
CA PRO A 208 -4.15 3.95 -1.11
C PRO A 208 -2.85 4.18 -1.90
N PRO A 209 -2.53 5.44 -2.25
CA PRO A 209 -1.19 5.77 -2.75
C PRO A 209 -0.10 5.33 -1.77
N GLN A 210 1.04 4.86 -2.29
CA GLN A 210 2.20 4.46 -1.49
C GLN A 210 1.86 3.42 -0.41
N ALA A 211 1.06 2.42 -0.77
CA ALA A 211 0.57 1.39 0.14
C ALA A 211 1.63 0.33 0.50
N ASP A 212 2.88 0.52 0.08
CA ASP A 212 3.99 -0.36 0.40
C ASP A 212 5.19 0.41 0.97
N ALA A 213 5.92 -0.24 1.88
CA ALA A 213 7.26 0.17 2.27
C ALA A 213 8.18 -1.05 2.34
N CYS A 214 9.43 -0.85 1.95
CA CYS A 214 10.40 -1.92 1.85
C CYS A 214 11.74 -1.48 2.44
N TRP A 215 12.48 -2.45 2.99
CA TRP A 215 13.90 -2.32 3.25
C TRP A 215 14.64 -3.47 2.58
N LEU A 216 15.72 -3.13 1.88
CA LEU A 216 16.63 -4.08 1.26
C LEU A 216 18.04 -3.83 1.79
N GLY A 217 18.62 -4.87 2.40
CA GLY A 217 20.04 -4.91 2.71
C GLY A 217 20.89 -5.37 1.53
N GLU A 218 22.20 -5.44 1.75
CA GLU A 218 23.13 -6.00 0.80
C GLU A 218 22.80 -7.47 0.52
N ALA A 219 22.84 -7.85 -0.75
CA ALA A 219 22.54 -9.23 -1.16
C ALA A 219 23.56 -10.21 -0.59
N GLY A 220 23.05 -11.33 -0.06
CA GLY A 220 23.86 -12.40 0.56
C GLY A 220 23.68 -12.48 2.07
N PRO A 221 24.69 -12.97 2.82
CA PRO A 221 24.59 -13.15 4.27
C PRO A 221 24.79 -11.86 5.07
N GLY A 222 24.70 -10.70 4.43
CA GLY A 222 24.89 -9.40 5.05
C GLY A 222 23.92 -9.13 6.20
N PRO A 223 24.11 -8.03 6.98
CA PRO A 223 23.24 -7.74 8.11
C PRO A 223 21.81 -7.49 7.62
N SER A 224 20.85 -8.10 8.28
CA SER A 224 19.42 -7.91 8.02
C SER A 224 18.87 -6.73 8.82
N TYR A 225 17.68 -6.27 8.54
CA TYR A 225 17.10 -4.98 8.97
C TYR A 225 17.38 -4.57 10.42
N LEU A 226 17.30 -5.49 11.39
CA LEU A 226 17.54 -5.21 12.81
C LEU A 226 18.97 -5.54 13.27
N ASP A 227 19.81 -6.09 12.41
CA ASP A 227 21.18 -6.46 12.79
C ASP A 227 22.06 -5.22 12.90
N GLN A 228 23.04 -5.29 13.79
CA GLN A 228 24.02 -4.23 13.94
C GLN A 228 24.76 -3.98 12.62
N GLY A 229 24.84 -2.72 12.22
CA GLY A 229 25.52 -2.31 10.98
C GLY A 229 24.67 -2.43 9.71
N SER A 230 23.42 -2.84 9.82
CA SER A 230 22.51 -2.88 8.66
C SER A 230 22.11 -1.49 8.16
N GLY A 231 22.09 -0.49 9.05
CA GLY A 231 21.52 0.83 8.78
C GLY A 231 20.01 0.79 8.51
N GLY A 232 19.36 -0.35 8.75
CA GLY A 232 17.94 -0.54 8.45
C GLY A 232 17.02 0.41 9.21
N PRO A 233 17.08 0.43 10.55
CA PRO A 233 16.24 1.33 11.38
C PRO A 233 16.48 2.82 11.12
N GLU A 234 17.67 3.20 10.67
CA GLU A 234 18.06 4.58 10.36
C GLU A 234 17.83 4.96 8.89
N ASN A 235 17.38 4.04 8.05
CA ASN A 235 17.21 4.29 6.62
C ASN A 235 16.06 5.28 6.35
N ASP A 236 16.41 6.50 5.96
CA ASP A 236 15.45 7.60 5.75
C ASP A 236 14.39 7.27 4.69
N PHE A 237 14.80 6.64 3.57
CA PHE A 237 13.88 6.27 2.50
C PHE A 237 12.82 5.26 3.00
N THR A 238 13.25 4.23 3.72
CA THR A 238 12.35 3.23 4.31
C THR A 238 11.42 3.85 5.35
N ASN A 239 11.98 4.69 6.24
CA ASN A 239 11.22 5.36 7.29
C ASN A 239 10.16 6.31 6.72
N ARG A 240 10.53 7.11 5.72
CA ARG A 240 9.60 8.00 5.03
C ARG A 240 8.46 7.22 4.36
N ASN A 241 8.78 6.15 3.63
CA ASN A 241 7.76 5.36 2.95
C ASN A 241 6.84 4.63 3.94
N THR A 242 7.38 4.10 5.05
CA THR A 242 6.59 3.50 6.12
C THR A 242 5.65 4.52 6.76
N THR A 243 6.14 5.76 6.96
CA THR A 243 5.35 6.86 7.48
C THR A 243 4.21 7.20 6.52
N PHE A 244 4.50 7.42 5.23
CA PHE A 244 3.49 7.77 4.23
C PHE A 244 2.45 6.66 4.06
N MET A 245 2.89 5.40 3.99
CA MET A 245 1.98 4.25 3.96
C MET A 245 1.03 4.28 5.15
N SER A 246 1.56 4.42 6.37
CA SER A 246 0.75 4.39 7.59
C SER A 246 -0.29 5.51 7.61
N TRP A 247 0.08 6.73 7.25
CA TRP A 247 -0.83 7.86 7.17
C TRP A 247 -1.90 7.69 6.09
N ASN A 248 -1.52 7.27 4.89
CA ASN A 248 -2.45 7.06 3.79
C ASN A 248 -3.48 5.96 4.12
N LEU A 249 -3.04 4.88 4.78
CA LEU A 249 -3.94 3.83 5.27
C LEU A 249 -4.94 4.36 6.30
N MET A 250 -4.49 5.13 7.30
CA MET A 250 -5.36 5.72 8.31
C MET A 250 -6.38 6.70 7.71
N HIS A 251 -5.92 7.62 6.85
CA HIS A 251 -6.81 8.59 6.21
C HIS A 251 -7.89 7.91 5.38
N LEU A 252 -7.49 6.97 4.51
CA LEU A 252 -8.44 6.29 3.64
C LEU A 252 -9.42 5.42 4.43
N ALA A 253 -8.93 4.68 5.46
CA ALA A 253 -9.79 3.88 6.32
C ALA A 253 -10.82 4.74 7.05
N ARG A 254 -10.42 5.92 7.58
CA ARG A 254 -11.35 6.86 8.22
C ARG A 254 -12.39 7.39 7.24
N MET A 255 -11.98 7.77 6.03
CA MET A 255 -12.91 8.24 4.99
C MET A 255 -13.94 7.17 4.64
N LEU A 256 -13.49 5.93 4.40
CA LEU A 256 -14.39 4.82 4.10
C LEU A 256 -15.32 4.51 5.26
N LYS A 257 -14.81 4.47 6.48
CA LYS A 257 -15.62 4.20 7.67
C LYS A 257 -16.68 5.27 7.91
N ALA A 258 -16.34 6.54 7.72
CA ALA A 258 -17.27 7.67 7.85
C ALA A 258 -18.39 7.62 6.80
N GLN A 259 -18.14 7.05 5.61
CA GLN A 259 -19.13 6.87 4.54
C GLN A 259 -19.90 5.54 4.65
N GLY A 260 -19.60 4.68 5.62
CA GLY A 260 -20.17 3.34 5.71
C GLY A 260 -19.61 2.36 4.68
N GLY A 261 -18.42 2.62 4.12
CA GLY A 261 -17.77 1.82 3.09
C GLY A 261 -17.90 2.40 1.68
N ILE A 262 -17.77 1.54 0.69
CA ILE A 262 -18.01 1.89 -0.73
C ILE A 262 -19.52 1.89 -0.97
N PRO A 263 -20.10 2.96 -1.56
CA PRO A 263 -21.54 2.99 -1.87
C PRO A 263 -22.00 1.78 -2.67
N ALA A 264 -23.13 1.23 -2.25
CA ALA A 264 -23.64 -0.04 -2.77
C ALA A 264 -24.60 0.20 -3.95
N TYR A 265 -24.05 0.62 -5.10
CA TYR A 265 -24.78 0.66 -6.37
C TYR A 265 -23.80 0.36 -7.52
N GLY A 266 -24.20 -0.51 -8.43
CA GLY A 266 -23.36 -0.92 -9.56
C GLY A 266 -22.27 -1.96 -9.22
N ASN A 267 -22.13 -2.34 -7.96
CA ASN A 267 -21.08 -3.22 -7.45
C ASN A 267 -21.62 -4.28 -6.46
N GLN A 268 -22.93 -4.54 -6.48
CA GLN A 268 -23.58 -5.51 -5.62
C GLN A 268 -23.69 -6.84 -6.34
N ARG A 269 -22.92 -7.84 -5.91
CA ARG A 269 -22.96 -9.18 -6.48
C ARG A 269 -24.34 -9.82 -6.31
N ARG A 270 -24.98 -9.64 -5.15
CA ARG A 270 -26.31 -10.16 -4.89
C ARG A 270 -27.36 -9.63 -5.87
N ALA A 271 -27.30 -8.32 -6.18
CA ALA A 271 -28.22 -7.70 -7.12
C ALA A 271 -27.97 -8.19 -8.56
N TRP A 272 -26.69 -8.36 -8.94
CA TRP A 272 -26.31 -8.93 -10.23
C TRP A 272 -26.87 -10.34 -10.41
N ASP A 273 -26.72 -11.21 -9.41
CA ASP A 273 -27.22 -12.59 -9.43
C ASP A 273 -28.76 -12.64 -9.48
N ALA A 274 -29.42 -11.61 -8.89
CA ALA A 274 -30.87 -11.43 -8.98
C ALA A 274 -31.37 -10.82 -10.31
N GLY A 275 -30.48 -10.57 -11.27
CA GLY A 275 -30.82 -10.09 -12.61
C GLY A 275 -30.65 -8.60 -12.84
N SER A 276 -30.22 -7.79 -11.85
CA SER A 276 -29.89 -6.37 -12.08
C SER A 276 -28.71 -6.24 -13.04
N ARG A 277 -28.77 -5.22 -13.89
CA ARG A 277 -27.65 -4.81 -14.76
C ARG A 277 -27.25 -3.36 -14.54
N PHE A 278 -27.77 -2.76 -13.45
CA PHE A 278 -27.44 -1.41 -12.99
C PHE A 278 -27.58 -0.38 -14.11
N ASP A 279 -28.76 -0.36 -14.77
CA ASP A 279 -29.13 0.54 -15.85
C ASP A 279 -28.32 0.37 -17.15
N PHE A 280 -27.43 -0.60 -17.23
CA PHE A 280 -26.68 -0.91 -18.42
C PHE A 280 -26.98 -2.31 -18.96
N GLU A 281 -27.43 -2.34 -20.22
CA GLU A 281 -27.63 -3.58 -20.96
C GLU A 281 -26.60 -3.71 -22.08
N ASN A 282 -25.70 -4.67 -21.94
CA ASN A 282 -24.77 -5.03 -23.00
C ASN A 282 -25.07 -6.43 -23.52
N PRO A 283 -25.69 -6.57 -24.70
CA PRO A 283 -26.05 -7.87 -25.27
C PRO A 283 -24.82 -8.74 -25.62
N GLU A 284 -23.64 -8.16 -25.76
CA GLU A 284 -22.42 -8.90 -26.06
C GLU A 284 -21.93 -9.74 -24.87
N TYR A 285 -22.32 -9.40 -23.65
CA TYR A 285 -21.88 -10.07 -22.41
C TYR A 285 -22.99 -10.86 -21.70
N ARG A 286 -24.05 -11.17 -22.40
CA ARG A 286 -25.19 -11.94 -21.85
C ARG A 286 -25.13 -13.40 -22.24
#